data_676a452e72b5129717c6ef73dd328519
#
_entry.id   676a452e72b5129717c6ef73dd328519
#
_cell.length_a   1.000
_cell.length_b   1.000
_cell.length_c   1.000
_cell.angle_alpha   90.00
_cell.angle_beta   90.00
_cell.angle_gamma   90.00
#
_symmetry.space_group_name_H-M   'P 1'
#
loop_
_entity.id
_entity.type
_entity.pdbx_description
1 polymer ?
#
loop_
_entity_poly.entity_id
_entity_poly.type
_entity_poly.pdbx_seq_one_letter_code
_entity_poly.pdbx_strand_id
1 'polypeptide(L)'
;MDFKSQNKNITNLLKFINRCGGSNKLEIAENIMVSPAALTKISKKLLGDNILIEKKYVDENNRKRNLLVINYERFCSIGVLIEEEFTKVILTNLKNDILDELKFKNNYNGDFDEYLKSLLEFIDKLVKANKVLSEKILGVGIVVTSKFILKKSIDLFKEDSFSPLKKIIMEKFSGYVFVETEIRAEALYEAFLNPTYKNFFLVKYGEKRGSAIVIDSKLVNPAISHYRSMGTRHFIIEPNSDVYCEVCKKKGCFDTMVSPQNIYEEILKENNHSTRIVEKYENMSFEEFIKRAEGGEITECKALRKVARYIAILMINHNNLLPLDVFLLSGRVFKSTLFLSYLKMYLQEFQLGEVHEKLIVLDKHFEREELITSFLPINYIFYNYNFQDNLEE
;
A
#
# COMPACT_ATOMS: atom_id res chain seq x y z
N MET A 1 16.26 -28.56 -15.11
CA MET A 1 15.84 -27.14 -15.22
C MET A 1 15.20 -26.77 -13.89
N ASP A 2 15.76 -25.83 -13.19
CA ASP A 2 15.40 -25.54 -11.80
C ASP A 2 13.97 -24.96 -11.72
N PHE A 3 13.09 -25.53 -10.90
CA PHE A 3 11.69 -25.11 -10.72
C PHE A 3 11.59 -23.61 -10.39
N LYS A 4 12.53 -23.09 -9.57
CA LYS A 4 12.61 -21.68 -9.22
C LYS A 4 12.86 -20.76 -10.43
N SER A 5 13.64 -21.20 -11.41
CA SER A 5 13.91 -20.40 -12.62
C SER A 5 12.70 -20.34 -13.56
N GLN A 6 11.91 -21.41 -13.61
CA GLN A 6 10.70 -21.47 -14.44
C GLN A 6 9.59 -20.56 -13.89
N ASN A 7 9.39 -20.52 -12.57
CA ASN A 7 8.43 -19.61 -11.92
C ASN A 7 8.81 -18.14 -12.13
N LYS A 8 10.09 -17.79 -12.07
CA LYS A 8 10.57 -16.43 -12.35
C LYS A 8 10.24 -15.98 -13.78
N ASN A 9 10.41 -16.86 -14.77
CA ASN A 9 10.09 -16.53 -16.16
C ASN A 9 8.58 -16.33 -16.37
N ILE A 10 7.73 -17.12 -15.71
CA ILE A 10 6.28 -16.93 -15.75
C ILE A 10 5.89 -15.62 -15.09
N THR A 11 6.43 -15.31 -13.93
CA THR A 11 6.24 -14.03 -13.24
C THR A 11 6.57 -12.84 -14.14
N ASN A 12 7.75 -12.88 -14.78
CA ASN A 12 8.18 -11.82 -15.70
C ASN A 12 7.24 -11.68 -16.90
N LEU A 13 6.79 -12.81 -17.46
CA LEU A 13 5.86 -12.85 -18.57
C LEU A 13 4.51 -12.23 -18.21
N LEU A 14 3.92 -12.64 -17.09
CA LEU A 14 2.62 -12.09 -16.66
C LEU A 14 2.70 -10.59 -16.36
N LYS A 15 3.76 -10.14 -15.68
CA LYS A 15 4.00 -8.71 -15.42
C LYS A 15 4.24 -7.91 -16.71
N PHE A 16 4.96 -8.49 -17.68
CA PHE A 16 5.18 -7.84 -18.97
C PHE A 16 3.86 -7.70 -19.76
N ILE A 17 3.11 -8.80 -19.91
CA ILE A 17 1.81 -8.78 -20.64
C ILE A 17 0.84 -7.80 -19.97
N ASN A 18 0.81 -7.76 -18.65
CA ASN A 18 -0.07 -6.82 -17.94
C ASN A 18 0.26 -5.35 -18.27
N ARG A 19 1.54 -5.02 -18.35
CA ARG A 19 1.98 -3.64 -18.65
C ARG A 19 1.65 -3.19 -20.06
N CYS A 20 1.82 -4.07 -21.05
CA CYS A 20 1.57 -3.73 -22.46
C CYS A 20 0.13 -4.06 -22.92
N GLY A 21 -0.70 -4.66 -22.05
CA GLY A 21 -2.07 -5.06 -22.38
C GLY A 21 -2.18 -6.27 -23.31
N GLY A 22 -1.05 -6.86 -23.69
CA GLY A 22 -0.92 -7.99 -24.60
C GLY A 22 0.25 -7.82 -25.55
N SER A 23 0.87 -8.94 -25.98
CA SER A 23 2.00 -8.90 -26.89
C SER A 23 2.15 -10.23 -27.68
N ASN A 24 2.89 -10.19 -28.78
CA ASN A 24 3.22 -11.39 -29.53
C ASN A 24 4.38 -12.17 -28.87
N LYS A 25 4.50 -13.46 -29.23
CA LYS A 25 5.50 -14.35 -28.61
C LYS A 25 6.95 -13.89 -28.82
N LEU A 26 7.26 -13.29 -29.95
CA LEU A 26 8.63 -12.83 -30.23
C LEU A 26 9.02 -11.68 -29.30
N GLU A 27 8.19 -10.67 -29.27
CA GLU A 27 8.38 -9.49 -28.42
C GLU A 27 8.44 -9.86 -26.92
N ILE A 28 7.59 -10.79 -26.47
CA ILE A 28 7.66 -11.30 -25.09
C ILE A 28 9.01 -11.97 -24.83
N ALA A 29 9.47 -12.87 -25.73
CA ALA A 29 10.72 -13.59 -25.55
C ALA A 29 11.92 -12.66 -25.41
N GLU A 30 11.98 -11.61 -26.24
CA GLU A 30 13.01 -10.58 -26.21
C GLU A 30 12.99 -9.79 -24.89
N ASN A 31 11.81 -9.32 -24.47
CA ASN A 31 11.69 -8.47 -23.27
C ASN A 31 11.97 -9.21 -21.95
N ILE A 32 11.59 -10.49 -21.84
CA ILE A 32 11.87 -11.27 -20.63
C ILE A 32 13.17 -12.11 -20.74
N MET A 33 13.92 -11.95 -21.82
CA MET A 33 15.21 -12.61 -22.07
C MET A 33 15.16 -14.14 -21.98
N VAL A 34 14.18 -14.77 -22.66
CA VAL A 34 14.06 -16.22 -22.75
C VAL A 34 14.14 -16.69 -24.20
N SER A 35 14.54 -17.95 -24.40
CA SER A 35 14.54 -18.53 -25.76
C SER A 35 13.09 -18.70 -26.28
N PRO A 36 12.87 -18.61 -27.61
CA PRO A 36 11.54 -18.85 -28.19
C PRO A 36 10.96 -20.22 -27.87
N ALA A 37 11.81 -21.24 -27.72
CA ALA A 37 11.40 -22.59 -27.33
C ALA A 37 10.89 -22.63 -25.88
N ALA A 38 11.59 -21.96 -24.96
CA ALA A 38 11.16 -21.84 -23.55
C ALA A 38 9.83 -21.08 -23.45
N LEU A 39 9.69 -19.96 -24.15
CA LEU A 39 8.46 -19.20 -24.18
C LEU A 39 7.30 -20.03 -24.75
N THR A 40 7.53 -20.79 -25.84
CA THR A 40 6.49 -21.66 -26.41
C THR A 40 5.98 -22.67 -25.38
N LYS A 41 6.89 -23.28 -24.61
CA LYS A 41 6.52 -24.23 -23.53
C LYS A 41 5.71 -23.54 -22.44
N ILE A 42 6.17 -22.37 -21.98
CA ILE A 42 5.50 -21.61 -20.92
C ILE A 42 4.11 -21.16 -21.39
N SER A 43 4.02 -20.54 -22.57
CA SER A 43 2.76 -20.02 -23.09
C SER A 43 1.74 -21.15 -23.36
N LYS A 44 2.18 -22.32 -23.85
CA LYS A 44 1.29 -23.48 -24.02
C LYS A 44 0.67 -23.93 -22.69
N LYS A 45 1.46 -23.96 -21.61
CA LYS A 45 0.97 -24.28 -20.28
C LYS A 45 -0.07 -23.25 -19.83
N LEU A 46 0.26 -21.97 -19.87
CA LEU A 46 -0.63 -20.89 -19.38
C LEU A 46 -1.92 -20.77 -20.22
N LEU A 47 -1.88 -21.09 -21.52
CA LEU A 47 -3.07 -21.20 -22.36
C LEU A 47 -3.92 -22.42 -21.96
N GLY A 48 -3.30 -23.58 -21.66
CA GLY A 48 -4.00 -24.77 -21.16
C GLY A 48 -4.68 -24.52 -19.82
N ASP A 49 -4.05 -23.78 -18.92
CA ASP A 49 -4.57 -23.40 -17.61
C ASP A 49 -5.60 -22.24 -17.70
N ASN A 50 -5.87 -21.75 -18.91
CA ASN A 50 -6.75 -20.61 -19.17
C ASN A 50 -6.33 -19.30 -18.44
N ILE A 51 -5.04 -19.17 -18.13
CA ILE A 51 -4.43 -17.96 -17.55
C ILE A 51 -4.17 -16.91 -18.63
N LEU A 52 -3.74 -17.39 -19.81
CA LEU A 52 -3.61 -16.59 -21.02
C LEU A 52 -4.67 -16.99 -22.04
N ILE A 53 -5.03 -16.04 -22.88
CA ILE A 53 -5.85 -16.28 -24.09
C ILE A 53 -5.17 -15.65 -25.30
N GLU A 54 -5.43 -16.17 -26.49
CA GLU A 54 -4.98 -15.58 -27.75
C GLU A 54 -6.07 -14.65 -28.32
N LYS A 55 -5.71 -13.38 -28.55
CA LYS A 55 -6.55 -12.42 -29.27
C LYS A 55 -5.94 -12.16 -30.65
N LYS A 56 -6.79 -12.25 -31.69
CA LYS A 56 -6.40 -11.87 -33.06
C LYS A 56 -6.51 -10.35 -33.21
N TYR A 57 -5.51 -9.74 -33.81
CA TYR A 57 -5.54 -8.34 -34.21
C TYR A 57 -4.91 -8.19 -35.61
N VAL A 58 -5.19 -7.10 -36.25
CA VAL A 58 -4.61 -6.73 -37.54
C VAL A 58 -3.66 -5.57 -37.30
N ASP A 59 -2.38 -5.74 -37.65
CA ASP A 59 -1.38 -4.69 -37.50
C ASP A 59 -1.56 -3.57 -38.55
N GLU A 60 -0.80 -2.50 -38.43
CA GLU A 60 -0.80 -1.36 -39.35
C GLU A 60 -0.51 -1.73 -40.82
N ASN A 61 0.14 -2.87 -41.03
CA ASN A 61 0.44 -3.43 -42.34
C ASN A 61 -0.63 -4.43 -42.82
N ASN A 62 -1.80 -4.42 -42.23
CA ASN A 62 -2.93 -5.30 -42.55
C ASN A 62 -2.63 -6.81 -42.37
N ARG A 63 -1.66 -7.18 -41.51
CA ARG A 63 -1.28 -8.57 -41.23
C ARG A 63 -2.01 -9.06 -39.99
N LYS A 64 -2.64 -10.23 -40.07
CA LYS A 64 -3.26 -10.90 -38.91
C LYS A 64 -2.17 -11.42 -37.98
N ARG A 65 -2.22 -11.02 -36.73
CA ARG A 65 -1.30 -11.47 -35.69
C ARG A 65 -2.07 -11.97 -34.47
N ASN A 66 -1.44 -12.82 -33.68
CA ASN A 66 -1.99 -13.27 -32.40
C ASN A 66 -1.23 -12.60 -31.26
N LEU A 67 -1.98 -11.99 -30.37
CA LEU A 67 -1.46 -11.48 -29.09
C LEU A 67 -1.81 -12.47 -27.98
N LEU A 68 -0.85 -12.72 -27.11
CA LEU A 68 -1.11 -13.30 -25.80
C LEU A 68 -1.57 -12.20 -24.85
N VAL A 69 -2.72 -12.40 -24.23
CA VAL A 69 -3.29 -11.48 -23.23
C VAL A 69 -3.67 -12.26 -21.99
N ILE A 70 -3.67 -11.60 -20.83
CA ILE A 70 -4.13 -12.22 -19.59
C ILE A 70 -5.65 -12.41 -19.65
N ASN A 71 -6.12 -13.57 -19.22
CA ASN A 71 -7.54 -13.81 -19.00
C ASN A 71 -7.92 -13.23 -17.63
N TYR A 72 -8.30 -11.98 -17.61
CA TYR A 72 -8.62 -11.27 -16.37
C TYR A 72 -9.85 -11.83 -15.63
N GLU A 73 -10.70 -12.63 -16.31
CA GLU A 73 -11.89 -13.26 -15.72
C GLU A 73 -11.62 -14.69 -15.19
N ARG A 74 -10.34 -15.14 -15.25
CA ARG A 74 -9.97 -16.49 -14.81
C ARG A 74 -10.12 -16.64 -13.30
N PHE A 75 -9.71 -15.62 -12.54
CA PHE A 75 -9.77 -15.58 -11.09
C PHE A 75 -10.36 -14.28 -10.58
N CYS A 76 -10.87 -14.34 -9.34
CA CYS A 76 -11.32 -13.19 -8.58
C CYS A 76 -10.45 -13.01 -7.33
N SER A 77 -10.42 -11.80 -6.81
CA SER A 77 -9.79 -11.46 -5.53
C SER A 77 -10.78 -10.74 -4.65
N ILE A 78 -10.72 -11.00 -3.35
CA ILE A 78 -11.52 -10.32 -2.35
C ILE A 78 -10.64 -9.34 -1.61
N GLY A 79 -11.08 -8.09 -1.53
CA GLY A 79 -10.43 -7.04 -0.78
C GLY A 79 -11.27 -6.62 0.43
N VAL A 80 -10.61 -6.42 1.58
CA VAL A 80 -11.23 -5.94 2.82
C VAL A 80 -10.45 -4.75 3.33
N LEU A 81 -11.08 -3.58 3.38
CA LEU A 81 -10.54 -2.38 3.99
C LEU A 81 -11.22 -2.15 5.35
N ILE A 82 -10.45 -2.25 6.43
CA ILE A 82 -10.94 -2.04 7.79
C ILE A 82 -10.52 -0.65 8.27
N GLU A 83 -11.48 0.24 8.36
CA GLU A 83 -11.32 1.60 8.90
C GLU A 83 -11.88 1.69 10.32
N GLU A 84 -11.84 2.86 10.94
CA GLU A 84 -12.32 3.03 12.32
C GLU A 84 -13.83 2.80 12.44
N GLU A 85 -14.63 3.36 11.54
CA GLU A 85 -16.09 3.34 11.61
C GLU A 85 -16.73 2.33 10.67
N PHE A 86 -16.05 2.00 9.57
CA PHE A 86 -16.60 1.18 8.50
C PHE A 86 -15.61 0.11 8.05
N THR A 87 -16.16 -0.99 7.60
CA THR A 87 -15.43 -1.99 6.81
C THR A 87 -16.04 -2.05 5.43
N LYS A 88 -15.17 -2.06 4.42
CA LYS A 88 -15.54 -2.21 3.03
C LYS A 88 -15.01 -3.54 2.50
N VAL A 89 -15.86 -4.32 1.85
CA VAL A 89 -15.50 -5.58 1.20
C VAL A 89 -15.77 -5.42 -0.29
N ILE A 90 -14.77 -5.74 -1.11
CA ILE A 90 -14.88 -5.67 -2.57
C ILE A 90 -14.54 -7.02 -3.18
N LEU A 91 -15.16 -7.30 -4.33
CA LEU A 91 -14.81 -8.40 -5.22
C LEU A 91 -14.24 -7.82 -6.49
N THR A 92 -13.09 -8.29 -6.96
CA THR A 92 -12.45 -7.80 -8.18
C THR A 92 -12.05 -8.95 -9.09
N ASN A 93 -11.88 -8.66 -10.40
CA ASN A 93 -11.20 -9.55 -11.33
C ASN A 93 -9.66 -9.39 -11.23
N LEU A 94 -8.89 -10.11 -12.06
CA LEU A 94 -7.42 -10.02 -12.07
C LEU A 94 -6.87 -8.67 -12.57
N LYS A 95 -7.67 -7.87 -13.24
CA LYS A 95 -7.31 -6.51 -13.63
C LYS A 95 -7.50 -5.50 -12.51
N ASN A 96 -8.04 -5.98 -11.40
CA ASN A 96 -8.45 -5.19 -10.25
C ASN A 96 -9.65 -4.27 -10.53
N ASP A 97 -10.47 -4.60 -11.54
CA ASP A 97 -11.76 -3.94 -11.76
C ASP A 97 -12.76 -4.47 -10.72
N ILE A 98 -13.51 -3.57 -10.08
CA ILE A 98 -14.51 -3.95 -9.08
C ILE A 98 -15.72 -4.57 -9.77
N LEU A 99 -16.06 -5.79 -9.37
CA LEU A 99 -17.24 -6.51 -9.81
C LEU A 99 -18.45 -6.22 -8.92
N ASP A 100 -18.19 -6.13 -7.59
CA ASP A 100 -19.21 -5.82 -6.59
C ASP A 100 -18.58 -5.36 -5.29
N GLU A 101 -19.34 -4.66 -4.43
CA GLU A 101 -18.86 -4.14 -3.17
C GLU A 101 -19.94 -4.08 -2.10
N LEU A 102 -19.54 -4.27 -0.85
CA LEU A 102 -20.38 -4.08 0.33
C LEU A 102 -19.64 -3.20 1.34
N LYS A 103 -20.41 -2.35 2.03
CA LYS A 103 -19.90 -1.51 3.13
C LYS A 103 -20.80 -1.70 4.34
N PHE A 104 -20.20 -1.85 5.53
CA PHE A 104 -20.95 -1.95 6.78
C PHE A 104 -20.27 -1.15 7.88
N LYS A 105 -21.07 -0.71 8.85
CA LYS A 105 -20.57 0.00 10.02
C LYS A 105 -19.96 -0.99 11.01
N ASN A 106 -18.83 -0.64 11.57
CA ASN A 106 -18.14 -1.45 12.55
C ASN A 106 -18.84 -1.38 13.91
N ASN A 107 -19.65 -2.38 14.23
CA ASN A 107 -20.25 -2.57 15.54
C ASN A 107 -19.29 -3.34 16.46
N TYR A 108 -18.16 -2.72 16.77
CA TYR A 108 -17.17 -3.34 17.63
C TYR A 108 -17.47 -3.02 19.09
N ASN A 109 -18.14 -3.95 19.78
CA ASN A 109 -18.50 -3.84 21.21
C ASN A 109 -17.41 -4.39 22.15
N GLY A 110 -16.15 -4.53 21.67
CA GLY A 110 -15.04 -5.09 22.46
C GLY A 110 -14.72 -6.56 22.11
N ASP A 111 -15.60 -7.25 21.41
CA ASP A 111 -15.39 -8.63 20.96
C ASP A 111 -14.92 -8.63 19.49
N PHE A 112 -13.64 -8.97 19.31
CA PHE A 112 -13.04 -9.05 17.98
C PHE A 112 -13.50 -10.32 17.23
N ASP A 113 -13.83 -11.38 17.92
CA ASP A 113 -14.31 -12.61 17.31
C ASP A 113 -15.71 -12.45 16.73
N GLU A 114 -16.59 -11.69 17.39
CA GLU A 114 -17.90 -11.31 16.83
C GLU A 114 -17.76 -10.45 15.58
N TYR A 115 -16.83 -9.50 15.59
CA TYR A 115 -16.51 -8.70 14.42
C TYR A 115 -16.02 -9.57 13.25
N LEU A 116 -15.12 -10.54 13.51
CA LEU A 116 -14.61 -11.44 12.49
C LEU A 116 -15.73 -12.34 11.91
N LYS A 117 -16.68 -12.80 12.71
CA LYS A 117 -17.85 -13.55 12.23
C LYS A 117 -18.70 -12.69 11.29
N SER A 118 -19.01 -11.46 11.69
CA SER A 118 -19.74 -10.51 10.84
C SER A 118 -19.01 -10.27 9.52
N LEU A 119 -17.70 -10.07 9.55
CA LEU A 119 -16.89 -9.91 8.35
C LEU A 119 -17.00 -11.11 7.40
N LEU A 120 -16.95 -12.33 7.94
CA LEU A 120 -17.11 -13.56 7.16
C LEU A 120 -18.49 -13.67 6.50
N GLU A 121 -19.55 -13.26 7.21
CA GLU A 121 -20.90 -13.22 6.65
C GLU A 121 -21.02 -12.24 5.46
N PHE A 122 -20.39 -11.07 5.56
CA PHE A 122 -20.35 -10.11 4.46
C PHE A 122 -19.54 -10.62 3.26
N ILE A 123 -18.41 -11.27 3.47
CA ILE A 123 -17.63 -11.91 2.41
C ILE A 123 -18.48 -12.99 1.72
N ASP A 124 -19.12 -13.84 2.50
CA ASP A 124 -19.96 -14.93 1.99
C ASP A 124 -21.16 -14.41 1.17
N LYS A 125 -21.81 -13.37 1.67
CA LYS A 125 -22.90 -12.68 0.97
C LYS A 125 -22.43 -12.15 -0.39
N LEU A 126 -21.27 -11.50 -0.45
CA LEU A 126 -20.72 -10.95 -1.69
C LEU A 126 -20.41 -12.06 -2.71
N VAL A 127 -19.74 -13.14 -2.26
CA VAL A 127 -19.40 -14.29 -3.12
C VAL A 127 -20.65 -14.98 -3.67
N LYS A 128 -21.66 -15.21 -2.83
CA LYS A 128 -22.92 -15.85 -3.24
C LYS A 128 -23.73 -15.00 -4.18
N ALA A 129 -23.84 -13.68 -3.94
CA ALA A 129 -24.56 -12.75 -4.81
C ALA A 129 -24.00 -12.74 -6.24
N ASN A 130 -22.68 -12.87 -6.36
CA ASN A 130 -21.98 -12.88 -7.65
C ASN A 130 -21.79 -14.29 -8.24
N LYS A 131 -22.30 -15.34 -7.59
CA LYS A 131 -22.20 -16.74 -8.03
C LYS A 131 -20.76 -17.18 -8.33
N VAL A 132 -19.78 -16.64 -7.60
CA VAL A 132 -18.37 -16.98 -7.77
C VAL A 132 -18.08 -18.33 -7.12
N LEU A 133 -17.49 -19.23 -7.89
CA LEU A 133 -17.03 -20.52 -7.39
C LEU A 133 -15.78 -20.33 -6.52
N SER A 134 -15.66 -21.10 -5.43
CA SER A 134 -14.55 -20.97 -4.48
C SER A 134 -13.19 -21.17 -5.12
N GLU A 135 -13.06 -22.08 -6.09
CA GLU A 135 -11.84 -22.32 -6.85
C GLU A 135 -11.39 -21.15 -7.76
N LYS A 136 -12.27 -20.20 -7.99
CA LYS A 136 -11.93 -18.96 -8.71
C LYS A 136 -11.40 -17.86 -7.80
N ILE A 137 -11.48 -18.02 -6.49
CA ILE A 137 -11.03 -17.01 -5.53
C ILE A 137 -9.55 -17.24 -5.23
N LEU A 138 -8.68 -16.32 -5.64
CA LEU A 138 -7.25 -16.35 -5.35
C LEU A 138 -6.97 -16.24 -3.86
N GLY A 139 -7.76 -15.44 -3.17
CA GLY A 139 -7.56 -15.18 -1.76
C GLY A 139 -8.24 -13.90 -1.31
N VAL A 140 -8.00 -13.55 -0.05
CA VAL A 140 -8.52 -12.37 0.62
C VAL A 140 -7.37 -11.48 1.06
N GLY A 141 -7.35 -10.24 0.59
CA GLY A 141 -6.42 -9.21 1.06
C GLY A 141 -7.12 -8.30 2.06
N ILE A 142 -6.54 -8.18 3.24
CA ILE A 142 -7.07 -7.36 4.33
C ILE A 142 -6.10 -6.21 4.59
N VAL A 143 -6.59 -4.99 4.48
CA VAL A 143 -5.83 -3.80 4.86
C VAL A 143 -6.50 -3.14 6.06
N VAL A 144 -5.70 -2.89 7.08
CA VAL A 144 -6.17 -2.31 8.34
C VAL A 144 -5.53 -0.95 8.52
N THR A 145 -6.36 0.06 8.80
CA THR A 145 -5.86 1.41 9.05
C THR A 145 -5.22 1.54 10.42
N SER A 146 -4.22 2.41 10.53
CA SER A 146 -3.50 2.65 11.78
C SER A 146 -4.42 3.10 12.91
N LYS A 147 -5.46 3.89 12.62
CA LYS A 147 -6.44 4.34 13.62
C LYS A 147 -7.20 3.15 14.24
N PHE A 148 -7.64 2.20 13.42
CA PHE A 148 -8.32 1.00 13.91
C PHE A 148 -7.40 0.14 14.79
N ILE A 149 -6.15 -0.07 14.36
CA ILE A 149 -5.15 -0.84 15.11
C ILE A 149 -4.91 -0.24 16.50
N LEU A 150 -4.69 1.08 16.57
CA LEU A 150 -4.41 1.78 17.83
C LEU A 150 -5.61 1.74 18.77
N LYS A 151 -6.81 2.05 18.27
CA LYS A 151 -8.05 2.09 19.06
C LYS A 151 -8.41 0.73 19.65
N LYS A 152 -8.12 -0.35 18.93
CA LYS A 152 -8.49 -1.72 19.33
C LYS A 152 -7.33 -2.51 19.95
N SER A 153 -6.14 -1.90 20.07
CA SER A 153 -4.94 -2.56 20.60
C SER A 153 -4.60 -3.89 19.89
N ILE A 154 -4.98 -3.99 18.59
CA ILE A 154 -4.75 -5.17 17.79
C ILE A 154 -3.28 -5.21 17.37
N ASP A 155 -2.63 -6.33 17.60
CA ASP A 155 -1.29 -6.61 17.07
C ASP A 155 -1.42 -7.42 15.79
N LEU A 156 -1.36 -6.74 14.64
CA LEU A 156 -1.48 -7.38 13.32
C LEU A 156 -0.42 -8.45 13.05
N PHE A 157 0.68 -8.40 13.80
CA PHE A 157 1.85 -9.26 13.58
C PHE A 157 2.01 -10.34 14.65
N LYS A 158 1.16 -10.36 15.67
CA LYS A 158 0.96 -11.59 16.42
C LYS A 158 0.24 -12.56 15.52
N GLU A 159 0.82 -13.74 15.35
CA GLU A 159 0.25 -14.83 14.54
C GLU A 159 -1.24 -15.11 14.86
N ASP A 160 -1.67 -14.77 16.06
CA ASP A 160 -3.00 -15.10 16.57
C ASP A 160 -4.11 -14.09 16.26
N SER A 161 -3.81 -12.80 15.99
CA SER A 161 -4.87 -11.77 15.89
C SER A 161 -5.84 -11.99 14.72
N PHE A 162 -5.36 -12.49 13.58
CA PHE A 162 -6.17 -12.84 12.42
C PHE A 162 -6.16 -14.34 12.10
N SER A 163 -5.54 -15.14 12.97
CA SER A 163 -5.42 -16.60 12.79
C SER A 163 -6.78 -17.28 12.63
N PRO A 164 -7.82 -16.99 13.45
CA PRO A 164 -9.13 -17.59 13.27
C PRO A 164 -9.74 -17.27 11.89
N LEU A 165 -9.65 -16.00 11.48
CA LEU A 165 -10.15 -15.56 10.18
C LEU A 165 -9.39 -16.22 9.01
N LYS A 166 -8.05 -16.25 9.10
CA LYS A 166 -7.21 -16.92 8.10
C LYS A 166 -7.61 -18.39 7.93
N LYS A 167 -7.74 -19.11 9.03
CA LYS A 167 -8.10 -20.54 9.02
C LYS A 167 -9.45 -20.76 8.35
N ILE A 168 -10.49 -20.02 8.75
CA ILE A 168 -11.84 -20.18 8.21
C ILE A 168 -11.89 -19.81 6.72
N ILE A 169 -11.20 -18.73 6.29
CA ILE A 169 -11.15 -18.33 4.89
C ILE A 169 -10.43 -19.39 4.06
N MET A 170 -9.30 -19.90 4.54
CA MET A 170 -8.54 -20.95 3.84
C MET A 170 -9.37 -22.24 3.71
N GLU A 171 -10.09 -22.65 4.74
CA GLU A 171 -10.96 -23.83 4.70
C GLU A 171 -12.15 -23.64 3.74
N LYS A 172 -12.74 -22.42 3.71
CA LYS A 172 -13.96 -22.15 2.95
C LYS A 172 -13.71 -21.87 1.46
N PHE A 173 -12.63 -21.19 1.14
CA PHE A 173 -12.36 -20.69 -0.22
C PHE A 173 -11.12 -21.31 -0.85
N SER A 174 -10.44 -22.24 -0.17
CA SER A 174 -9.14 -22.81 -0.60
C SER A 174 -8.14 -21.72 -0.98
N GLY A 175 -8.28 -20.53 -0.40
CA GLY A 175 -7.56 -19.32 -0.76
C GLY A 175 -6.65 -18.84 0.37
N TYR A 176 -5.77 -17.92 0.01
CA TYR A 176 -4.83 -17.30 0.94
C TYR A 176 -5.39 -16.05 1.57
N VAL A 177 -4.90 -15.72 2.77
CA VAL A 177 -5.23 -14.46 3.46
C VAL A 177 -3.97 -13.66 3.69
N PHE A 178 -3.98 -12.45 3.15
CA PHE A 178 -2.90 -11.47 3.31
C PHE A 178 -3.40 -10.31 4.15
N VAL A 179 -2.66 -9.98 5.21
CA VAL A 179 -3.01 -8.86 6.10
C VAL A 179 -1.86 -7.87 6.08
N GLU A 180 -2.17 -6.62 5.77
CA GLU A 180 -1.19 -5.53 5.73
C GLU A 180 -1.74 -4.24 6.32
N THR A 181 -0.84 -3.33 6.66
CA THR A 181 -1.21 -1.94 6.94
C THR A 181 -1.38 -1.17 5.64
N GLU A 182 -2.17 -0.11 5.67
CA GLU A 182 -2.48 0.71 4.50
C GLU A 182 -1.22 1.17 3.74
N ILE A 183 -0.26 1.75 4.43
CA ILE A 183 0.94 2.30 3.79
C ILE A 183 1.83 1.22 3.16
N ARG A 184 1.87 0.03 3.74
CA ARG A 184 2.66 -1.09 3.24
C ARG A 184 2.00 -1.70 2.00
N ALA A 185 0.66 -1.82 2.01
CA ALA A 185 -0.10 -2.25 0.84
C ALA A 185 0.02 -1.24 -0.31
N GLU A 186 -0.02 0.07 -0.02
CA GLU A 186 0.24 1.15 -0.98
C GLU A 186 1.64 1.03 -1.60
N ALA A 187 2.67 0.79 -0.78
CA ALA A 187 4.03 0.60 -1.27
C ALA A 187 4.18 -0.63 -2.19
N LEU A 188 3.51 -1.74 -1.88
CA LEU A 188 3.50 -2.92 -2.75
C LEU A 188 2.83 -2.62 -4.10
N TYR A 189 1.76 -1.85 -4.08
CA TYR A 189 1.07 -1.45 -5.29
C TYR A 189 1.91 -0.51 -6.15
N GLU A 190 2.58 0.47 -5.55
CA GLU A 190 3.50 1.37 -6.24
C GLU A 190 4.71 0.61 -6.84
N ALA A 191 5.27 -0.36 -6.13
CA ALA A 191 6.33 -1.22 -6.65
C ALA A 191 5.89 -2.03 -7.89
N PHE A 192 4.62 -2.39 -7.95
CA PHE A 192 4.05 -3.10 -9.09
C PHE A 192 3.80 -2.17 -10.29
N LEU A 193 3.24 -0.98 -10.04
CA LEU A 193 2.96 0.01 -11.09
C LEU A 193 4.24 0.57 -11.71
N ASN A 194 5.27 0.76 -10.88
CA ASN A 194 6.52 1.43 -11.25
C ASN A 194 7.72 0.49 -11.07
N PRO A 195 7.88 -0.55 -11.88
CA PRO A 195 8.93 -1.56 -11.71
C PRO A 195 10.36 -1.05 -11.92
N THR A 196 10.52 0.18 -12.39
CA THR A 196 11.81 0.88 -12.47
C THR A 196 12.29 1.35 -11.10
N TYR A 197 11.39 1.61 -10.16
CA TYR A 197 11.71 1.98 -8.78
C TYR A 197 11.91 0.71 -7.94
N LYS A 198 13.12 0.18 -7.93
CA LYS A 198 13.42 -1.04 -7.17
C LYS A 198 13.61 -0.77 -5.70
N ASN A 199 14.16 0.41 -5.38
CA ASN A 199 14.50 0.80 -4.02
C ASN A 199 13.87 2.17 -3.73
N PHE A 200 12.86 2.22 -2.90
CA PHE A 200 12.22 3.49 -2.58
C PHE A 200 11.73 3.57 -1.13
N PHE A 201 11.59 4.77 -0.67
CA PHE A 201 10.97 5.11 0.59
C PHE A 201 9.68 5.87 0.32
N LEU A 202 8.55 5.28 0.69
CA LEU A 202 7.24 5.90 0.61
C LEU A 202 6.93 6.60 1.93
N VAL A 203 6.63 7.90 1.85
CA VAL A 203 6.18 8.72 2.98
C VAL A 203 4.77 9.21 2.71
N LYS A 204 3.83 8.86 3.58
CA LYS A 204 2.46 9.37 3.57
C LYS A 204 2.29 10.36 4.71
N TYR A 205 1.80 11.57 4.41
CA TYR A 205 1.56 12.58 5.42
C TYR A 205 0.29 13.39 5.16
N GLY A 206 -0.48 13.57 6.25
CA GLY A 206 -1.77 14.24 6.27
C GLY A 206 -2.60 13.73 7.43
N GLU A 207 -3.89 13.54 7.23
CA GLU A 207 -4.77 12.89 8.21
C GLU A 207 -4.36 11.45 8.49
N LYS A 208 -3.94 10.74 7.43
CA LYS A 208 -3.29 9.44 7.50
C LYS A 208 -1.79 9.63 7.38
N ARG A 209 -1.03 8.94 8.22
CA ARG A 209 0.43 9.04 8.28
C ARG A 209 1.07 7.67 8.29
N GLY A 210 2.20 7.57 7.63
CA GLY A 210 2.98 6.35 7.63
C GLY A 210 4.17 6.42 6.71
N SER A 211 4.96 5.35 6.73
CA SER A 211 6.05 5.18 5.78
C SER A 211 6.31 3.70 5.55
N ALA A 212 6.84 3.39 4.38
CA ALA A 212 7.23 2.03 4.00
C ALA A 212 8.51 2.07 3.16
N ILE A 213 9.31 1.02 3.26
CA ILE A 213 10.54 0.87 2.51
C ILE A 213 10.41 -0.34 1.60
N VAL A 214 10.80 -0.17 0.35
CA VAL A 214 10.92 -1.24 -0.64
C VAL A 214 12.37 -1.30 -1.09
N ILE A 215 12.98 -2.48 -1.04
CA ILE A 215 14.33 -2.77 -1.53
C ILE A 215 14.27 -4.00 -2.44
N ASP A 216 14.91 -3.91 -3.59
CA ASP A 216 14.85 -4.93 -4.65
C ASP A 216 13.41 -5.33 -5.01
N SER A 217 12.52 -4.33 -5.08
CA SER A 217 11.08 -4.50 -5.33
C SER A 217 10.35 -5.35 -4.28
N LYS A 218 10.93 -5.50 -3.08
CA LYS A 218 10.35 -6.23 -1.96
C LYS A 218 10.15 -5.30 -0.78
N LEU A 219 9.02 -5.44 -0.13
CA LEU A 219 8.72 -4.69 1.08
C LEU A 219 9.66 -5.12 2.21
N VAL A 220 10.34 -4.16 2.82
CA VAL A 220 11.16 -4.42 4.01
C VAL A 220 10.24 -4.71 5.19
N ASN A 221 10.39 -5.90 5.77
CA ASN A 221 9.66 -6.28 6.98
C ASN A 221 10.45 -5.89 8.21
N PRO A 222 9.88 -5.09 9.12
CA PRO A 222 10.46 -4.92 10.44
C PRO A 222 10.44 -6.26 11.18
N ALA A 223 11.39 -6.46 12.10
CA ALA A 223 11.42 -7.65 12.94
C ALA A 223 10.06 -7.81 13.67
N ILE A 224 9.42 -8.95 13.50
CA ILE A 224 8.02 -9.22 13.87
C ILE A 224 7.74 -8.94 15.36
N SER A 225 8.71 -9.20 16.24
CA SER A 225 8.55 -9.07 17.69
C SER A 225 8.42 -7.62 18.21
N HIS A 226 8.73 -6.61 17.41
CA HIS A 226 8.81 -5.22 17.86
C HIS A 226 8.09 -4.22 16.95
N TYR A 227 7.15 -4.67 16.14
CA TYR A 227 6.50 -3.86 15.11
C TYR A 227 5.87 -2.58 15.64
N ARG A 228 5.30 -2.59 16.85
CA ARG A 228 4.70 -1.39 17.46
C ARG A 228 5.73 -0.33 17.83
N SER A 229 6.95 -0.75 18.20
CA SER A 229 8.01 0.14 18.68
C SER A 229 9.11 0.39 17.66
N MET A 230 9.12 -0.36 16.57
CA MET A 230 10.09 -0.27 15.49
C MET A 230 9.40 0.13 14.19
N GLY A 231 10.12 0.69 13.32
CA GLY A 231 9.68 1.21 12.04
C GLY A 231 10.10 2.66 11.89
N THR A 232 10.10 3.10 10.67
CA THR A 232 10.54 4.44 10.29
C THR A 232 9.81 5.56 11.02
N ARG A 233 8.56 5.31 11.45
CA ARG A 233 7.74 6.24 12.22
C ARG A 233 8.27 6.55 13.62
N HIS A 234 9.05 5.64 14.21
CA HIS A 234 9.54 5.77 15.59
C HIS A 234 11.03 6.11 15.68
N PHE A 235 11.61 6.61 14.59
CA PHE A 235 12.92 7.24 14.63
C PHE A 235 12.87 8.48 15.54
N ILE A 236 13.86 8.62 16.43
CA ILE A 236 14.01 9.83 17.25
C ILE A 236 14.56 10.94 16.34
N ILE A 237 13.76 11.98 16.17
CA ILE A 237 14.12 13.14 15.33
C ILE A 237 14.26 14.43 16.13
N GLU A 238 13.74 14.45 17.38
CA GLU A 238 13.86 15.57 18.29
C GLU A 238 14.21 15.05 19.71
N PRO A 239 15.50 14.74 19.97
CA PRO A 239 15.91 14.10 21.23
C PRO A 239 15.59 14.92 22.48
N ASN A 240 15.51 16.25 22.33
CA ASN A 240 15.26 17.18 23.44
C ASN A 240 13.75 17.43 23.68
N SER A 241 12.88 16.76 22.95
CA SER A 241 11.44 16.88 23.17
C SER A 241 11.01 16.20 24.46
N ASP A 242 10.08 16.82 25.19
CA ASP A 242 9.41 16.21 26.34
C ASP A 242 8.17 15.39 25.98
N VAL A 243 7.79 15.37 24.71
CA VAL A 243 6.58 14.68 24.25
C VAL A 243 6.85 13.20 24.06
N TYR A 244 6.11 12.36 24.76
CA TYR A 244 6.16 10.91 24.67
C TYR A 244 5.27 10.36 23.55
N CYS A 245 5.77 9.36 22.87
CA CYS A 245 4.97 8.55 21.96
C CYS A 245 4.20 7.47 22.75
N GLU A 246 2.90 7.42 22.61
CA GLU A 246 2.08 6.41 23.28
C GLU A 246 2.38 4.98 22.81
N VAL A 247 2.84 4.83 21.57
CA VAL A 247 3.13 3.53 20.96
C VAL A 247 4.51 3.00 21.38
N CYS A 248 5.58 3.74 21.09
CA CYS A 248 6.96 3.27 21.34
C CYS A 248 7.50 3.67 22.71
N LYS A 249 6.78 4.49 23.48
CA LYS A 249 7.15 5.02 24.80
C LYS A 249 8.47 5.80 24.83
N LYS A 250 8.93 6.29 23.67
CA LYS A 250 10.11 7.13 23.52
C LYS A 250 9.73 8.59 23.36
N LYS A 251 10.63 9.50 23.76
CA LYS A 251 10.45 10.94 23.53
C LYS A 251 10.93 11.30 22.11
N GLY A 252 10.29 12.31 21.50
CA GLY A 252 10.73 12.94 20.26
C GLY A 252 10.77 12.06 19.04
N CYS A 253 9.95 11.00 18.98
CA CYS A 253 9.86 10.17 17.78
C CYS A 253 9.09 10.88 16.66
N PHE A 254 9.40 10.55 15.42
CA PHE A 254 8.83 11.18 14.22
C PHE A 254 7.30 11.20 14.25
N ASP A 255 6.65 10.06 14.47
CA ASP A 255 5.19 9.96 14.42
C ASP A 255 4.49 10.92 15.38
N THR A 256 5.07 11.10 16.57
CA THR A 256 4.54 12.04 17.58
C THR A 256 4.82 13.48 17.18
N MET A 257 6.05 13.78 16.77
CA MET A 257 6.46 15.15 16.47
C MET A 257 5.72 15.76 15.27
N VAL A 258 5.28 14.94 14.31
CA VAL A 258 4.52 15.40 13.13
C VAL A 258 3.01 15.16 13.27
N SER A 259 2.50 14.67 14.41
CA SER A 259 1.07 14.45 14.56
C SER A 259 0.29 15.77 14.58
N PRO A 260 -0.87 15.88 13.91
CA PRO A 260 -1.70 17.07 13.99
C PRO A 260 -2.04 17.46 15.43
N GLN A 261 -2.31 16.47 16.28
CA GLN A 261 -2.59 16.69 17.71
C GLN A 261 -1.43 17.37 18.40
N ASN A 262 -0.19 16.90 18.21
CA ASN A 262 0.97 17.53 18.83
C ASN A 262 1.24 18.92 18.26
N ILE A 263 1.02 19.11 16.96
CA ILE A 263 1.14 20.42 16.32
C ILE A 263 0.16 21.42 16.93
N TYR A 264 -1.11 21.03 17.09
CA TYR A 264 -2.12 21.88 17.70
C TYR A 264 -1.83 22.16 19.17
N GLU A 265 -1.41 21.15 19.94
CA GLU A 265 -1.00 21.33 21.33
C GLU A 265 0.18 22.30 21.49
N GLU A 266 1.17 22.25 20.61
CA GLU A 266 2.27 23.22 20.60
C GLU A 266 1.77 24.64 20.32
N ILE A 267 0.89 24.80 19.35
CA ILE A 267 0.28 26.11 19.03
C ILE A 267 -0.53 26.64 20.22
N LEU A 268 -1.30 25.77 20.89
CA LEU A 268 -2.09 26.14 22.05
C LEU A 268 -1.19 26.59 23.21
N LYS A 269 -0.09 25.85 23.47
CA LYS A 269 0.89 26.21 24.51
C LYS A 269 1.57 27.53 24.24
N GLU A 270 2.03 27.77 23.00
CA GLU A 270 2.64 29.04 22.58
C GLU A 270 1.71 30.25 22.75
N ASN A 271 0.40 30.03 22.71
CA ASN A 271 -0.64 31.05 22.87
C ASN A 271 -1.35 31.00 24.24
N ASN A 272 -0.71 30.38 25.24
CA ASN A 272 -1.24 30.29 26.63
C ASN A 272 -2.68 29.72 26.70
N HIS A 273 -3.02 28.79 25.84
CA HIS A 273 -4.36 28.16 25.72
C HIS A 273 -5.51 29.20 25.70
N SER A 274 -5.32 30.34 25.01
CA SER A 274 -6.36 31.33 24.91
C SER A 274 -7.62 30.75 24.28
N THR A 275 -8.81 31.06 24.82
CA THR A 275 -10.11 30.53 24.37
C THR A 275 -10.29 30.67 22.85
N ARG A 276 -9.94 31.84 22.30
CA ARG A 276 -10.02 32.09 20.85
C ARG A 276 -9.17 31.11 20.01
N ILE A 277 -8.00 30.73 20.50
CA ILE A 277 -7.10 29.80 19.82
C ILE A 277 -7.60 28.37 19.96
N VAL A 278 -8.10 27.99 21.15
CA VAL A 278 -8.73 26.68 21.36
C VAL A 278 -9.89 26.50 20.37
N GLU A 279 -10.85 27.44 20.35
CA GLU A 279 -11.99 27.41 19.41
C GLU A 279 -11.56 27.33 17.93
N LYS A 280 -10.47 28.02 17.56
CA LYS A 280 -9.93 28.00 16.19
C LYS A 280 -9.46 26.61 15.75
N TYR A 281 -8.79 25.85 16.63
CA TYR A 281 -8.14 24.59 16.28
C TYR A 281 -8.92 23.33 16.68
N GLU A 282 -9.91 23.44 17.60
CA GLU A 282 -10.65 22.30 18.13
C GLU A 282 -11.35 21.46 17.06
N ASN A 283 -11.88 22.11 16.03
CA ASN A 283 -12.61 21.46 14.94
C ASN A 283 -11.94 21.66 13.58
N MET A 284 -10.70 22.17 13.54
CA MET A 284 -9.99 22.43 12.29
C MET A 284 -9.50 21.13 11.67
N SER A 285 -9.90 20.86 10.43
CA SER A 285 -9.32 19.76 9.65
C SER A 285 -7.88 20.10 9.25
N PHE A 286 -7.07 19.05 9.06
CA PHE A 286 -5.68 19.27 8.59
C PHE A 286 -5.63 19.88 7.18
N GLU A 287 -6.64 19.65 6.35
CA GLU A 287 -6.77 20.31 5.05
C GLU A 287 -6.99 21.81 5.17
N GLU A 288 -7.87 22.23 6.08
CA GLU A 288 -8.09 23.65 6.37
C GLU A 288 -6.81 24.30 6.93
N PHE A 289 -6.08 23.59 7.79
CA PHE A 289 -4.79 24.05 8.32
C PHE A 289 -3.77 24.34 7.21
N ILE A 290 -3.66 23.44 6.21
CA ILE A 290 -2.79 23.64 5.04
C ILE A 290 -3.23 24.87 4.24
N LYS A 291 -4.53 25.01 3.95
CA LYS A 291 -5.08 26.16 3.22
C LYS A 291 -4.78 27.49 3.91
N ARG A 292 -4.86 27.53 5.22
CA ARG A 292 -4.50 28.74 6.00
C ARG A 292 -3.03 29.08 5.89
N ALA A 293 -2.16 28.09 5.96
CA ALA A 293 -0.73 28.31 5.74
C ALA A 293 -0.45 28.85 4.32
N GLU A 294 -1.11 28.29 3.30
CA GLU A 294 -1.02 28.78 1.92
C GLU A 294 -1.56 30.22 1.77
N GLY A 295 -2.54 30.58 2.58
CA GLY A 295 -3.05 31.94 2.72
C GLY A 295 -2.12 32.90 3.46
N GLY A 296 -0.97 32.44 3.97
CA GLY A 296 0.03 33.26 4.64
C GLY A 296 -0.16 33.42 6.15
N GLU A 297 -1.02 32.60 6.78
CA GLU A 297 -1.20 32.60 8.23
C GLU A 297 0.10 32.15 8.92
N ILE A 298 0.71 33.05 9.71
CA ILE A 298 2.08 32.88 10.24
C ILE A 298 2.22 31.62 11.12
N THR A 299 1.24 31.36 11.96
CA THR A 299 1.27 30.22 12.91
C THR A 299 1.27 28.90 12.14
N GLU A 300 0.38 28.76 11.17
CA GLU A 300 0.25 27.57 10.34
C GLU A 300 1.47 27.38 9.44
N CYS A 301 2.03 28.46 8.88
CA CYS A 301 3.28 28.43 8.13
C CYS A 301 4.45 27.92 8.98
N LYS A 302 4.64 28.43 10.20
CA LYS A 302 5.70 27.99 11.13
C LYS A 302 5.57 26.50 11.44
N ALA A 303 4.36 26.05 11.73
CA ALA A 303 4.10 24.65 12.04
C ALA A 303 4.37 23.72 10.85
N LEU A 304 3.88 24.05 9.65
CA LEU A 304 4.17 23.28 8.44
C LEU A 304 5.66 23.26 8.10
N ARG A 305 6.37 24.37 8.31
CA ARG A 305 7.81 24.46 8.12
C ARG A 305 8.56 23.50 9.07
N LYS A 306 8.13 23.43 10.35
CA LYS A 306 8.68 22.48 11.34
C LYS A 306 8.46 21.03 10.92
N VAL A 307 7.25 20.69 10.44
CA VAL A 307 6.93 19.36 9.93
C VAL A 307 7.80 19.00 8.73
N ALA A 308 7.95 19.94 7.78
CA ALA A 308 8.81 19.72 6.61
C ALA A 308 10.26 19.41 7.00
N ARG A 309 10.79 20.12 8.01
CA ARG A 309 12.12 19.85 8.58
C ARG A 309 12.22 18.42 9.14
N TYR A 310 11.22 17.95 9.89
CA TYR A 310 11.23 16.60 10.45
C TYR A 310 11.13 15.52 9.36
N ILE A 311 10.32 15.73 8.33
CA ILE A 311 10.25 14.82 7.17
C ILE A 311 11.59 14.80 6.44
N ALA A 312 12.26 15.95 6.25
CA ALA A 312 13.57 16.03 5.64
C ALA A 312 14.61 15.21 6.44
N ILE A 313 14.65 15.36 7.77
CA ILE A 313 15.54 14.58 8.65
C ILE A 313 15.28 13.07 8.50
N LEU A 314 14.00 12.66 8.48
CA LEU A 314 13.64 11.26 8.29
C LEU A 314 14.15 10.73 6.94
N MET A 315 13.94 11.48 5.86
CA MET A 315 14.36 11.08 4.51
C MET A 315 15.87 10.96 4.40
N ILE A 316 16.61 11.92 4.97
CA ILE A 316 18.08 11.92 4.99
C ILE A 316 18.63 10.70 5.70
N ASN A 317 18.12 10.41 6.89
CA ASN A 317 18.57 9.25 7.66
C ASN A 317 18.37 7.94 6.89
N HIS A 318 17.27 7.82 6.15
CA HIS A 318 17.03 6.64 5.32
C HIS A 318 17.90 6.61 4.06
N ASN A 319 18.11 7.75 3.41
CA ASN A 319 19.01 7.83 2.25
C ASN A 319 20.46 7.47 2.59
N ASN A 320 20.90 7.81 3.80
CA ASN A 320 22.26 7.46 4.27
C ASN A 320 22.45 5.98 4.61
N LEU A 321 21.34 5.27 4.88
CA LEU A 321 21.38 3.86 5.27
C LEU A 321 21.06 2.90 4.13
N LEU A 322 20.31 3.36 3.13
CA LEU A 322 19.71 2.51 2.10
C LEU A 322 20.00 3.04 0.69
N PRO A 323 20.23 2.17 -0.29
CA PRO A 323 20.47 2.57 -1.69
C PRO A 323 19.15 2.96 -2.38
N LEU A 324 18.54 4.07 -1.98
CA LEU A 324 17.23 4.51 -2.48
C LEU A 324 17.34 5.15 -3.86
N ASP A 325 16.49 4.71 -4.79
CA ASP A 325 16.36 5.28 -6.13
C ASP A 325 15.52 6.56 -6.09
N VAL A 326 14.36 6.50 -5.39
CA VAL A 326 13.40 7.59 -5.28
C VAL A 326 12.72 7.65 -3.91
N PHE A 327 12.14 8.82 -3.62
CA PHE A 327 11.24 9.05 -2.50
C PHE A 327 9.83 9.30 -3.05
N LEU A 328 8.89 8.43 -2.71
CA LEU A 328 7.49 8.59 -3.07
C LEU A 328 6.75 9.34 -1.96
N LEU A 329 6.11 10.43 -2.32
CA LEU A 329 5.39 11.31 -1.41
C LEU A 329 3.89 11.17 -1.63
N SER A 330 3.18 10.63 -0.64
CA SER A 330 1.74 10.39 -0.67
C SER A 330 1.03 11.27 0.36
N GLY A 331 -0.12 11.80 0.02
CA GLY A 331 -0.92 12.63 0.91
C GLY A 331 -1.08 14.08 0.42
N ARG A 332 -2.18 14.70 0.84
CA ARG A 332 -2.59 16.03 0.34
C ARG A 332 -1.58 17.12 0.65
N VAL A 333 -0.83 17.02 1.74
CA VAL A 333 0.18 18.02 2.11
C VAL A 333 1.26 18.18 1.04
N PHE A 334 1.62 17.09 0.37
CA PHE A 334 2.63 17.12 -0.69
C PHE A 334 2.12 17.73 -2.01
N LYS A 335 0.83 18.05 -2.12
CA LYS A 335 0.28 18.87 -3.21
C LYS A 335 0.45 20.36 -2.95
N SER A 336 0.73 20.76 -1.72
CA SER A 336 1.01 22.12 -1.34
C SER A 336 2.40 22.55 -1.85
N THR A 337 2.44 23.54 -2.74
CA THR A 337 3.69 24.11 -3.25
C THR A 337 4.49 24.77 -2.13
N LEU A 338 3.82 25.39 -1.17
CA LEU A 338 4.44 25.95 0.03
C LEU A 338 5.15 24.87 0.84
N PHE A 339 4.47 23.75 1.14
CA PHE A 339 5.06 22.66 1.90
C PHE A 339 6.25 22.03 1.17
N LEU A 340 6.11 21.78 -0.13
CA LEU A 340 7.21 21.25 -0.94
C LEU A 340 8.40 22.20 -1.00
N SER A 341 8.16 23.52 -1.01
CA SER A 341 9.26 24.50 -0.96
C SER A 341 10.04 24.42 0.35
N TYR A 342 9.34 24.28 1.49
CA TYR A 342 9.99 24.06 2.79
C TYR A 342 10.76 22.75 2.84
N LEU A 343 10.16 21.65 2.33
CA LEU A 343 10.82 20.35 2.31
C LEU A 343 12.11 20.41 1.48
N LYS A 344 12.06 20.96 0.26
CA LYS A 344 13.23 21.11 -0.61
C LYS A 344 14.29 22.00 0.03
N MET A 345 13.89 23.10 0.64
CA MET A 345 14.81 24.01 1.36
C MET A 345 15.60 23.23 2.45
N TYR A 346 14.94 22.43 3.27
CA TYR A 346 15.63 21.65 4.31
C TYR A 346 16.50 20.53 3.75
N LEU A 347 16.07 19.85 2.69
CA LEU A 347 16.89 18.87 2.00
C LEU A 347 18.18 19.50 1.44
N GLN A 348 18.12 20.72 0.92
CA GLN A 348 19.28 21.46 0.46
C GLN A 348 20.18 21.93 1.64
N GLU A 349 19.57 22.45 2.72
CA GLU A 349 20.28 22.89 3.93
C GLU A 349 21.12 21.75 4.53
N PHE A 350 20.59 20.56 4.50
CA PHE A 350 21.28 19.35 5.00
C PHE A 350 22.26 18.74 3.97
N GLN A 351 22.61 19.45 2.92
CA GLN A 351 23.57 19.08 1.88
C GLN A 351 23.20 17.84 1.04
N LEU A 352 21.94 17.57 0.88
CA LEU A 352 21.48 16.50 0.01
C LEU A 352 20.86 17.03 -1.27
N GLY A 353 21.63 17.85 -2.01
CA GLY A 353 21.21 18.43 -3.29
C GLY A 353 20.64 17.41 -4.28
N GLU A 354 21.13 16.18 -4.28
CA GLU A 354 20.64 15.12 -5.15
C GLU A 354 19.29 14.52 -4.72
N VAL A 355 18.92 14.61 -3.44
CA VAL A 355 17.67 13.98 -2.94
C VAL A 355 16.43 14.71 -3.45
N HIS A 356 16.50 16.01 -3.69
CA HIS A 356 15.34 16.74 -4.21
C HIS A 356 14.95 16.32 -5.63
N GLU A 357 15.88 15.80 -6.43
CA GLU A 357 15.62 15.23 -7.76
C GLU A 357 14.96 13.85 -7.70
N LYS A 358 15.11 13.17 -6.57
CA LYS A 358 14.50 11.85 -6.30
C LYS A 358 13.08 11.93 -5.75
N LEU A 359 12.51 13.14 -5.58
CA LEU A 359 11.17 13.32 -5.02
C LEU A 359 10.12 13.12 -6.11
N ILE A 360 9.20 12.20 -5.87
CA ILE A 360 8.03 11.97 -6.72
C ILE A 360 6.77 12.12 -5.87
N VAL A 361 5.98 13.14 -6.16
CA VAL A 361 4.66 13.31 -5.56
C VAL A 361 3.69 12.41 -6.30
N LEU A 362 3.02 11.53 -5.57
CA LEU A 362 1.99 10.67 -6.13
C LEU A 362 0.72 11.51 -6.40
N ASP A 363 0.44 11.76 -7.67
CA ASP A 363 -0.69 12.60 -8.10
C ASP A 363 -2.05 11.92 -7.84
N LYS A 364 -2.07 10.62 -7.95
CA LYS A 364 -3.26 9.82 -7.69
C LYS A 364 -3.23 9.32 -6.25
N HIS A 365 -3.90 10.07 -5.35
CA HIS A 365 -4.56 9.34 -4.28
C HIS A 365 -5.46 8.32 -4.97
N PHE A 366 -5.38 7.07 -4.53
CA PHE A 366 -6.33 6.08 -4.98
C PHE A 366 -7.71 6.71 -4.82
N GLU A 367 -8.37 7.04 -5.94
CA GLU A 367 -9.78 7.44 -5.91
C GLU A 367 -10.58 6.36 -5.18
N ARG A 368 -10.01 5.16 -5.14
CA ARG A 368 -10.55 3.97 -4.50
C ARG A 368 -9.45 3.23 -3.72
N GLU A 369 -9.20 3.67 -2.48
CA GLU A 369 -8.17 3.07 -1.60
C GLU A 369 -8.40 1.56 -1.34
N GLU A 370 -9.63 1.09 -1.44
CA GLU A 370 -9.96 -0.32 -1.29
C GLU A 370 -9.32 -1.23 -2.34
N LEU A 371 -8.96 -0.71 -3.53
CA LEU A 371 -8.33 -1.52 -4.59
C LEU A 371 -6.95 -2.07 -4.19
N ILE A 372 -6.25 -1.41 -3.26
CA ILE A 372 -4.98 -1.95 -2.74
C ILE A 372 -5.19 -3.23 -1.94
N THR A 373 -6.39 -3.46 -1.40
CA THR A 373 -6.70 -4.66 -0.63
C THR A 373 -6.80 -5.89 -1.50
N SER A 374 -7.64 -5.84 -2.55
CA SER A 374 -7.79 -6.95 -3.51
C SER A 374 -6.55 -7.19 -4.36
N PHE A 375 -5.69 -6.18 -4.48
CA PHE A 375 -4.40 -6.32 -5.15
C PHE A 375 -3.43 -7.25 -4.40
N LEU A 376 -3.51 -7.38 -3.08
CA LEU A 376 -2.60 -8.25 -2.31
C LEU A 376 -2.62 -9.70 -2.81
N PRO A 377 -3.75 -10.43 -2.88
CA PRO A 377 -3.78 -11.77 -3.47
C PRO A 377 -3.34 -11.80 -4.93
N ILE A 378 -3.75 -10.81 -5.74
CA ILE A 378 -3.35 -10.73 -7.14
C ILE A 378 -1.82 -10.64 -7.26
N ASN A 379 -1.17 -9.81 -6.46
CA ASN A 379 0.27 -9.65 -6.48
C ASN A 379 1.00 -10.90 -5.95
N TYR A 380 0.62 -11.37 -4.77
CA TYR A 380 1.34 -12.46 -4.11
C TYR A 380 1.11 -13.83 -4.76
N ILE A 381 -0.08 -14.08 -5.29
CA ILE A 381 -0.44 -15.38 -5.88
C ILE A 381 -0.31 -15.34 -7.40
N PHE A 382 -1.04 -14.43 -8.07
CA PHE A 382 -1.10 -14.44 -9.53
C PHE A 382 0.19 -13.97 -10.17
N TYR A 383 0.65 -12.75 -9.87
CA TYR A 383 1.84 -12.19 -10.51
C TYR A 383 3.16 -12.79 -10.02
N ASN A 384 3.21 -13.41 -8.86
CA ASN A 384 4.36 -14.18 -8.40
C ASN A 384 4.25 -15.68 -8.70
N TYR A 385 3.16 -16.11 -9.33
CA TYR A 385 2.90 -17.48 -9.75
C TYR A 385 3.08 -18.52 -8.64
N ASN A 386 2.45 -18.25 -7.47
CA ASN A 386 2.58 -19.08 -6.27
C ASN A 386 1.39 -20.04 -6.07
N PHE A 387 0.49 -20.21 -7.04
CA PHE A 387 -0.70 -21.04 -6.89
C PHE A 387 -0.50 -22.53 -7.23
N GLN A 388 0.75 -22.93 -7.56
CA GLN A 388 1.04 -24.34 -7.85
C GLN A 388 1.62 -25.13 -6.67
N ASP A 389 2.13 -24.47 -5.64
CA ASP A 389 2.75 -25.18 -4.52
C ASP A 389 1.72 -25.88 -3.59
N ASN A 390 0.42 -25.77 -3.87
CA ASN A 390 -0.65 -26.32 -3.03
C ASN A 390 -1.67 -27.21 -3.77
N LEU A 391 -1.37 -27.62 -5.01
CA LEU A 391 -2.18 -28.62 -5.71
C LEU A 391 -1.59 -30.04 -5.58
N GLU A 392 -0.45 -30.19 -4.88
CA GLU A 392 0.26 -31.46 -4.69
C GLU A 392 0.46 -31.84 -3.20
N GLU A 393 -0.17 -31.16 -2.25
CA GLU A 393 -0.38 -31.61 -0.87
C GLU A 393 -1.88 -31.85 -0.63
#